data_a300d11690ce797b614920de5190ccaf
#
_entry.id   a300d11690ce797b614920de5190ccaf
#
_cell.length_a   1.000
_cell.length_b   1.000
_cell.length_c   1.000
_cell.angle_alpha   90.00
_cell.angle_beta   90.00
_cell.angle_gamma   90.00
#
_symmetry.space_group_name_H-M   'P 1'
#
loop_
_entity.id
_entity.type
_entity.pdbx_description
1 polymer ?
#
loop_
_entity_poly.entity_id
_entity_poly.type
_entity_poly.pdbx_seq_one_letter_code
_entity_poly.pdbx_strand_id
1 'polypeptide(L)'
;MSTLSSHWRRGPAQHGERGVVSILFALLLPLLLGFGALAVDYPYLWVTRAQMQTTADAAAMAGGRYLGEGGTPNWTTATAQAQAMLASNLVDGKVITQASIQTGYWDTSGNQLGLQLLPMTPTKTDVPAIRVSISRSIGQNTGEINTFFANFLGIASLPVAVTAVAARAGPSTMGANVLFPLAIPQCMYDNYWNASSTPPGPKIDPSTRKSYVFQLGSKTYAGCNIKGTSFPAGAWAAATSADISSSSLTTLVTTRIGQSMSIGDQIFVNSGNFSNPLYTAVNNCSAAAATAKQTCRYVTVAVFDNVATTGYNKITGFACMEILSGNGPSKYVEASMSTQCPINPSSGIGPSYGVSGPPKLFF
;
A
#
# COMPACT_ATOMS: atom_id res chain seq x y z
N MET A 1 -113.19 -11.86 -5.18
CA MET A 1 -112.11 -11.62 -6.14
C MET A 1 -111.24 -10.50 -5.57
N SER A 2 -110.16 -10.86 -4.93
CA SER A 2 -109.31 -9.92 -4.26
C SER A 2 -107.92 -9.90 -5.04
N THR A 3 -107.60 -8.75 -5.56
CA THR A 3 -106.34 -8.52 -6.26
C THR A 3 -105.28 -8.07 -5.25
N LEU A 4 -104.32 -8.90 -5.07
CA LEU A 4 -103.05 -8.60 -4.29
C LEU A 4 -102.14 -7.75 -5.15
N SER A 5 -101.86 -6.50 -4.75
CA SER A 5 -100.86 -5.64 -5.32
C SER A 5 -99.53 -5.88 -4.60
N SER A 6 -98.50 -6.40 -5.27
CA SER A 6 -97.17 -6.57 -4.78
C SER A 6 -96.36 -5.24 -4.84
N HIS A 7 -96.11 -4.64 -3.67
CA HIS A 7 -95.20 -3.52 -3.55
C HIS A 7 -93.77 -4.01 -3.59
N TRP A 8 -93.06 -3.81 -4.69
CA TRP A 8 -91.62 -3.93 -4.77
C TRP A 8 -90.93 -2.74 -4.03
N ARG A 9 -90.40 -3.00 -2.87
CA ARG A 9 -89.53 -2.01 -2.21
C ARG A 9 -88.22 -1.95 -3.01
N ARG A 10 -87.95 -0.82 -3.64
CA ARG A 10 -86.64 -0.48 -4.17
C ARG A 10 -85.71 -0.25 -2.96
N GLY A 11 -84.69 -1.10 -2.80
CA GLY A 11 -83.69 -0.89 -1.83
C GLY A 11 -82.87 0.41 -2.12
N PRO A 12 -82.29 1.05 -1.11
CA PRO A 12 -81.55 2.27 -1.31
C PRO A 12 -80.42 2.00 -2.28
N ALA A 13 -80.32 2.81 -3.33
CA ALA A 13 -79.18 2.78 -4.24
C ALA A 13 -77.91 3.05 -3.45
N GLN A 14 -77.02 2.05 -3.31
CA GLN A 14 -75.67 2.25 -2.81
C GLN A 14 -74.94 3.13 -3.81
N HIS A 15 -75.03 4.45 -3.62
CA HIS A 15 -74.25 5.42 -4.38
C HIS A 15 -72.85 5.49 -3.76
N GLY A 16 -71.96 4.77 -4.36
CA GLY A 16 -70.71 5.36 -4.76
C GLY A 16 -69.72 5.73 -3.68
N GLU A 17 -69.11 4.75 -2.95
CA GLU A 17 -67.77 4.94 -2.36
C GLU A 17 -66.63 4.70 -3.37
N ARG A 18 -67.00 4.37 -4.62
CA ARG A 18 -65.99 4.06 -5.70
C ARG A 18 -65.11 5.23 -6.09
N GLY A 19 -65.57 6.48 -5.95
CA GLY A 19 -64.78 7.68 -6.29
C GLY A 19 -63.68 8.01 -5.25
N VAL A 20 -63.97 7.80 -3.96
CA VAL A 20 -63.04 8.11 -2.87
C VAL A 20 -61.82 7.15 -2.89
N VAL A 21 -62.06 5.87 -3.17
CA VAL A 21 -61.00 4.85 -3.28
C VAL A 21 -60.05 5.18 -4.44
N SER A 22 -60.55 5.65 -5.58
CA SER A 22 -59.76 6.02 -6.73
C SER A 22 -58.83 7.23 -6.44
N ILE A 23 -59.38 8.23 -5.74
CA ILE A 23 -58.61 9.43 -5.33
C ILE A 23 -57.51 9.03 -4.32
N LEU A 24 -57.86 8.22 -3.31
CA LEU A 24 -56.92 7.73 -2.32
C LEU A 24 -55.80 6.91 -2.96
N PHE A 25 -56.15 6.01 -3.90
CA PHE A 25 -55.18 5.22 -4.64
C PHE A 25 -54.27 6.09 -5.49
N ALA A 26 -54.78 7.10 -6.18
CA ALA A 26 -53.97 8.04 -6.97
C ALA A 26 -53.00 8.84 -6.12
N LEU A 27 -53.32 9.17 -4.87
CA LEU A 27 -52.43 9.85 -3.94
C LEU A 27 -51.41 8.90 -3.29
N LEU A 28 -51.79 7.66 -3.02
CA LEU A 28 -50.89 6.67 -2.41
C LEU A 28 -49.94 6.03 -3.41
N LEU A 29 -50.29 5.95 -4.70
CA LEU A 29 -49.46 5.31 -5.72
C LEU A 29 -48.07 5.92 -5.84
N PRO A 30 -47.87 7.26 -5.95
CA PRO A 30 -46.52 7.85 -5.97
C PRO A 30 -45.72 7.55 -4.69
N LEU A 31 -46.40 7.51 -3.54
CA LEU A 31 -45.78 7.18 -2.26
C LEU A 31 -45.30 5.72 -2.24
N LEU A 32 -46.11 4.78 -2.70
CA LEU A 32 -45.75 3.36 -2.83
C LEU A 32 -44.59 3.15 -3.83
N LEU A 33 -44.61 3.86 -4.95
CA LEU A 33 -43.51 3.84 -5.92
C LEU A 33 -42.21 4.40 -5.32
N GLY A 34 -42.30 5.46 -4.51
CA GLY A 34 -41.17 6.00 -3.77
C GLY A 34 -40.55 5.00 -2.78
N PHE A 35 -41.39 4.29 -2.01
CA PHE A 35 -40.92 3.20 -1.15
C PHE A 35 -40.38 2.03 -1.94
N GLY A 36 -40.93 1.69 -3.09
CA GLY A 36 -40.40 0.69 -4.02
C GLY A 36 -39.00 1.05 -4.53
N ALA A 37 -38.80 2.32 -4.89
CA ALA A 37 -37.50 2.82 -5.31
C ALA A 37 -36.46 2.72 -4.18
N LEU A 38 -36.82 3.07 -2.96
CA LEU A 38 -35.93 2.93 -1.80
C LEU A 38 -35.64 1.46 -1.47
N ALA A 39 -36.59 0.57 -1.64
CA ALA A 39 -36.46 -0.83 -1.28
C ALA A 39 -35.75 -1.68 -2.35
N VAL A 40 -35.84 -1.30 -3.62
CA VAL A 40 -35.31 -2.09 -4.75
C VAL A 40 -34.20 -1.35 -5.50
N ASP A 41 -34.46 -0.12 -5.95
CA ASP A 41 -33.50 0.60 -6.80
C ASP A 41 -32.24 1.00 -6.02
N TYR A 42 -32.39 1.46 -4.78
CA TYR A 42 -31.25 1.87 -3.95
C TYR A 42 -30.30 0.71 -3.62
N PRO A 43 -30.75 -0.46 -3.11
CA PRO A 43 -29.89 -1.62 -2.93
C PRO A 43 -29.23 -2.11 -4.23
N TYR A 44 -29.97 -2.09 -5.34
CA TYR A 44 -29.42 -2.48 -6.64
C TYR A 44 -28.27 -1.57 -7.08
N LEU A 45 -28.43 -0.25 -6.94
CA LEU A 45 -27.35 0.72 -7.18
C LEU A 45 -26.14 0.47 -6.26
N TRP A 46 -26.38 0.17 -4.99
CA TRP A 46 -25.34 -0.14 -4.02
C TRP A 46 -24.56 -1.39 -4.38
N VAL A 47 -25.23 -2.47 -4.75
CA VAL A 47 -24.59 -3.72 -5.20
C VAL A 47 -23.78 -3.48 -6.46
N THR A 48 -24.34 -2.78 -7.45
CA THR A 48 -23.62 -2.46 -8.68
C THR A 48 -22.39 -1.59 -8.41
N ARG A 49 -22.50 -0.58 -7.53
CA ARG A 49 -21.35 0.25 -7.11
C ARG A 49 -20.29 -0.59 -6.40
N ALA A 50 -20.67 -1.52 -5.53
CA ALA A 50 -19.74 -2.43 -4.86
C ALA A 50 -18.99 -3.33 -5.85
N GLN A 51 -19.68 -3.87 -6.86
CA GLN A 51 -19.06 -4.64 -7.94
C GLN A 51 -18.07 -3.78 -8.76
N MET A 52 -18.46 -2.54 -9.09
CA MET A 52 -17.55 -1.60 -9.76
C MET A 52 -16.32 -1.30 -8.91
N GLN A 53 -16.48 -1.08 -7.60
CA GLN A 53 -15.36 -0.83 -6.69
C GLN A 53 -14.43 -2.03 -6.63
N THR A 54 -14.96 -3.24 -6.48
CA THR A 54 -14.17 -4.48 -6.50
C THR A 54 -13.38 -4.62 -7.81
N THR A 55 -13.99 -4.26 -8.94
CA THR A 55 -13.33 -4.30 -10.26
C THR A 55 -12.21 -3.25 -10.35
N ALA A 56 -12.45 -2.02 -9.85
CA ALA A 56 -11.44 -0.97 -9.82
C ALA A 56 -10.27 -1.35 -8.90
N ASP A 57 -10.56 -1.90 -7.71
CA ASP A 57 -9.57 -2.37 -6.74
C ASP A 57 -8.70 -3.49 -7.33
N ALA A 58 -9.34 -4.49 -7.96
CA ALA A 58 -8.63 -5.59 -8.62
C ALA A 58 -7.72 -5.08 -9.76
N ALA A 59 -8.21 -4.14 -10.57
CA ALA A 59 -7.44 -3.54 -11.65
C ALA A 59 -6.27 -2.70 -11.13
N ALA A 60 -6.50 -1.87 -10.10
CA ALA A 60 -5.44 -1.10 -9.46
C ALA A 60 -4.37 -2.00 -8.84
N MET A 61 -4.78 -3.07 -8.14
CA MET A 61 -3.86 -4.05 -7.55
C MET A 61 -3.06 -4.83 -8.61
N ALA A 62 -3.69 -5.20 -9.73
CA ALA A 62 -3.01 -5.87 -10.83
C ALA A 62 -1.91 -4.99 -11.43
N GLY A 63 -2.23 -3.72 -11.71
CA GLY A 63 -1.26 -2.73 -12.17
C GLY A 63 -0.19 -2.44 -11.13
N GLY A 64 -0.58 -2.33 -9.86
CA GLY A 64 0.29 -2.04 -8.72
C GLY A 64 1.45 -3.01 -8.56
N ARG A 65 1.32 -4.26 -8.99
CA ARG A 65 2.41 -5.26 -8.96
C ARG A 65 3.63 -4.83 -9.76
N TYR A 66 3.43 -4.12 -10.86
CA TYR A 66 4.49 -3.69 -11.77
C TYR A 66 5.10 -2.33 -11.42
N LEU A 67 4.67 -1.72 -10.31
CA LEU A 67 5.17 -0.42 -9.85
C LEU A 67 6.50 -0.49 -9.07
N GLY A 68 7.19 -1.61 -9.04
CA GLY A 68 8.45 -1.70 -8.30
C GLY A 68 9.11 -3.06 -8.35
N GLU A 69 8.78 -3.90 -9.30
CA GLU A 69 9.48 -5.14 -9.55
C GLU A 69 10.85 -4.81 -10.15
N GLY A 70 11.94 -5.16 -9.44
CA GLY A 70 13.30 -4.80 -9.86
C GLY A 70 13.71 -3.33 -9.61
N GLY A 71 12.96 -2.60 -8.77
CA GLY A 71 13.30 -1.22 -8.36
C GLY A 71 12.83 -0.12 -9.29
N THR A 72 12.24 -0.45 -10.45
CA THR A 72 11.74 0.54 -11.43
C THR A 72 10.23 0.42 -11.59
N PRO A 73 9.46 1.52 -11.49
CA PRO A 73 8.07 1.48 -11.90
C PRO A 73 7.95 1.24 -13.41
N ASN A 74 7.38 0.10 -13.79
CA ASN A 74 7.04 -0.15 -15.18
C ASN A 74 5.62 0.36 -15.48
N TRP A 75 5.53 1.65 -15.73
CA TRP A 75 4.26 2.36 -15.94
C TRP A 75 3.43 1.77 -17.09
N THR A 76 4.08 1.41 -18.19
CA THR A 76 3.42 0.83 -19.37
C THR A 76 2.80 -0.53 -19.04
N THR A 77 3.56 -1.42 -18.42
CA THR A 77 3.05 -2.74 -18.01
C THR A 77 2.01 -2.61 -16.92
N ALA A 78 2.18 -1.70 -15.95
CA ALA A 78 1.19 -1.44 -14.92
C ALA A 78 -0.16 -1.03 -15.51
N THR A 79 -0.16 -0.10 -16.46
CA THR A 79 -1.38 0.33 -17.16
C THR A 79 -2.01 -0.80 -17.96
N ALA A 80 -1.21 -1.57 -18.71
CA ALA A 80 -1.70 -2.68 -19.51
C ALA A 80 -2.34 -3.79 -18.65
N GLN A 81 -1.73 -4.13 -17.51
CA GLN A 81 -2.25 -5.15 -16.60
C GLN A 81 -3.50 -4.68 -15.86
N ALA A 82 -3.57 -3.40 -15.47
CA ALA A 82 -4.79 -2.83 -14.92
C ALA A 82 -5.94 -2.90 -15.95
N GLN A 83 -5.67 -2.53 -17.21
CA GLN A 83 -6.67 -2.60 -18.28
C GLN A 83 -7.13 -4.04 -18.56
N ALA A 84 -6.21 -5.01 -18.56
CA ALA A 84 -6.55 -6.41 -18.77
C ALA A 84 -7.43 -6.97 -17.63
N MET A 85 -7.19 -6.54 -16.39
CA MET A 85 -7.97 -6.99 -15.23
C MET A 85 -9.42 -6.46 -15.26
N LEU A 86 -9.67 -5.29 -15.83
CA LEU A 86 -11.04 -4.77 -15.99
C LEU A 86 -11.93 -5.73 -16.75
N ALA A 87 -11.42 -6.32 -17.83
CA ALA A 87 -12.16 -7.26 -18.67
C ALA A 87 -12.43 -8.61 -18.00
N SER A 88 -11.75 -8.92 -16.91
CA SER A 88 -11.88 -10.18 -16.17
C SER A 88 -13.01 -10.17 -15.14
N ASN A 89 -13.60 -9.02 -14.86
CA ASN A 89 -14.64 -8.85 -13.86
C ASN A 89 -15.94 -8.38 -14.51
N LEU A 90 -17.06 -8.96 -14.06
CA LEU A 90 -18.39 -8.54 -14.49
C LEU A 90 -19.00 -7.57 -13.48
N VAL A 91 -19.60 -6.52 -13.98
CA VAL A 91 -20.43 -5.57 -13.21
C VAL A 91 -21.83 -5.61 -13.78
N ASP A 92 -22.80 -6.00 -12.98
CA ASP A 92 -24.17 -6.16 -13.43
C ASP A 92 -24.28 -7.08 -14.67
N GLY A 93 -23.52 -8.20 -14.64
CA GLY A 93 -23.43 -9.17 -15.74
C GLY A 93 -22.73 -8.68 -17.01
N LYS A 94 -22.13 -7.48 -17.00
CA LYS A 94 -21.48 -6.87 -18.16
C LYS A 94 -20.00 -6.61 -17.91
N VAL A 95 -19.19 -6.73 -18.97
CA VAL A 95 -17.76 -6.45 -18.92
C VAL A 95 -17.52 -4.94 -18.89
N ILE A 96 -16.61 -4.51 -18.03
CA ILE A 96 -16.10 -3.13 -18.02
C ILE A 96 -14.94 -3.04 -19.03
N THR A 97 -15.10 -2.19 -20.03
CA THR A 97 -14.10 -2.02 -21.11
C THR A 97 -13.39 -0.68 -21.06
N GLN A 98 -13.97 0.30 -20.39
CA GLN A 98 -13.46 1.67 -20.32
C GLN A 98 -13.18 2.07 -18.88
N ALA A 99 -11.96 2.52 -18.62
CA ALA A 99 -11.55 3.13 -17.35
C ALA A 99 -10.53 4.22 -17.62
N SER A 100 -10.51 5.24 -16.77
CA SER A 100 -9.39 6.18 -16.71
C SER A 100 -8.31 5.57 -15.82
N ILE A 101 -7.16 5.21 -16.43
CA ILE A 101 -6.02 4.66 -15.73
C ILE A 101 -4.91 5.71 -15.75
N GLN A 102 -4.48 6.12 -14.57
CA GLN A 102 -3.44 7.14 -14.41
C GLN A 102 -2.33 6.61 -13.52
N THR A 103 -1.09 6.89 -13.88
CA THR A 103 0.10 6.49 -13.13
C THR A 103 0.86 7.72 -12.66
N GLY A 104 1.54 7.59 -11.53
CA GLY A 104 2.27 8.67 -10.91
C GLY A 104 2.77 8.29 -9.53
N TYR A 105 2.88 9.27 -8.65
CA TYR A 105 3.36 9.08 -7.28
C TYR A 105 2.30 9.48 -6.26
N TRP A 106 2.35 8.82 -5.11
CA TRP A 106 1.52 9.13 -3.94
C TRP A 106 2.42 9.57 -2.80
N ASP A 107 2.16 10.74 -2.22
CA ASP A 107 2.91 11.23 -1.07
C ASP A 107 2.43 10.54 0.21
N THR A 108 3.31 9.76 0.84
CA THR A 108 3.04 9.05 2.10
C THR A 108 3.15 9.96 3.32
N SER A 109 3.70 11.17 3.19
CA SER A 109 3.77 12.15 4.28
C SER A 109 2.46 12.90 4.50
N GLY A 110 1.55 12.85 3.53
CA GLY A 110 0.27 13.58 3.57
C GLY A 110 0.36 15.07 3.25
N ASN A 111 1.53 15.56 2.83
CA ASN A 111 1.70 16.98 2.47
C ASN A 111 1.06 17.29 1.10
N GLN A 112 0.95 16.29 0.23
CA GLN A 112 0.28 16.43 -1.06
C GLN A 112 -0.87 15.41 -1.15
N LEU A 113 -2.06 15.89 -1.46
CA LEU A 113 -3.25 15.04 -1.57
C LEU A 113 -3.40 14.48 -2.98
N GLY A 114 -3.76 13.21 -3.06
CA GLY A 114 -4.07 12.54 -4.31
C GLY A 114 -2.85 12.07 -5.10
N LEU A 115 -3.11 11.54 -6.29
CA LEU A 115 -2.08 11.04 -7.21
C LEU A 115 -1.38 12.22 -7.90
N GLN A 116 -0.08 12.31 -7.73
CA GLN A 116 0.79 13.26 -8.43
C GLN A 116 1.18 12.68 -9.79
N LEU A 117 0.70 13.30 -10.86
CA LEU A 117 0.90 12.79 -12.23
C LEU A 117 2.32 13.06 -12.73
N LEU A 118 2.78 12.21 -13.63
CA LEU A 118 4.04 12.40 -14.35
C LEU A 118 3.92 13.52 -15.39
N PRO A 119 5.02 14.29 -15.68
CA PRO A 119 6.36 14.16 -15.10
C PRO A 119 6.48 14.88 -13.76
N MET A 120 7.10 14.23 -12.77
CA MET A 120 7.50 14.85 -11.51
C MET A 120 8.80 14.23 -11.00
N THR A 121 9.53 14.95 -10.16
CA THR A 121 10.71 14.43 -9.46
C THR A 121 10.27 13.92 -8.08
N PRO A 122 10.32 12.58 -7.84
CA PRO A 122 9.87 12.02 -6.57
C PRO A 122 10.83 12.39 -5.43
N THR A 123 10.27 12.52 -4.23
CA THR A 123 10.98 12.63 -2.97
C THR A 123 11.02 11.26 -2.26
N LYS A 124 11.66 11.18 -1.09
CA LYS A 124 11.73 9.95 -0.29
C LYS A 124 10.37 9.47 0.24
N THR A 125 9.38 10.36 0.31
CA THR A 125 8.02 10.05 0.76
C THR A 125 7.07 9.74 -0.38
N ASP A 126 7.50 9.94 -1.63
CA ASP A 126 6.70 9.65 -2.81
C ASP A 126 6.87 8.21 -3.25
N VAL A 127 5.77 7.48 -3.32
CA VAL A 127 5.75 6.07 -3.73
C VAL A 127 5.00 5.92 -5.05
N PRO A 128 5.46 5.02 -5.95
CA PRO A 128 4.78 4.82 -7.22
C PRO A 128 3.37 4.28 -7.00
N ALA A 129 2.41 4.85 -7.73
CA ALA A 129 1.00 4.54 -7.60
C ALA A 129 0.27 4.54 -8.94
N ILE A 130 -0.84 3.79 -8.98
CA ILE A 130 -1.76 3.72 -10.10
C ILE A 130 -3.17 4.00 -9.60
N ARG A 131 -3.89 4.86 -10.30
CA ARG A 131 -5.29 5.19 -10.07
C ARG A 131 -6.14 4.63 -11.20
N VAL A 132 -7.18 3.89 -10.86
CA VAL A 132 -8.18 3.35 -11.79
C VAL A 132 -9.53 3.94 -11.43
N SER A 133 -10.13 4.67 -12.36
CA SER A 133 -11.47 5.25 -12.21
C SER A 133 -12.40 4.65 -13.24
N ILE A 134 -13.51 4.07 -12.80
CA ILE A 134 -14.54 3.45 -13.61
C ILE A 134 -15.80 4.28 -13.48
N SER A 135 -16.43 4.61 -14.61
CA SER A 135 -17.72 5.29 -14.65
C SER A 135 -18.70 4.50 -15.51
N ARG A 136 -19.94 4.37 -15.02
CA ARG A 136 -21.11 4.04 -15.83
C ARG A 136 -21.95 5.30 -15.98
N SER A 137 -21.86 5.92 -17.14
CA SER A 137 -22.54 7.16 -17.51
C SER A 137 -22.90 7.11 -18.99
N ILE A 138 -23.61 8.11 -19.48
CA ILE A 138 -23.98 8.20 -20.91
C ILE A 138 -22.73 8.06 -21.78
N GLY A 139 -22.74 7.08 -22.67
CA GLY A 139 -21.63 6.81 -23.60
C GLY A 139 -20.45 6.01 -23.01
N GLN A 140 -20.47 5.62 -21.73
CA GLN A 140 -19.43 4.84 -21.08
C GLN A 140 -19.95 3.54 -20.47
N ASN A 141 -19.21 2.43 -20.66
CA ASN A 141 -19.43 1.14 -19.99
C ASN A 141 -20.91 0.68 -19.97
N THR A 142 -21.56 0.66 -21.12
CA THR A 142 -22.96 0.24 -21.28
C THR A 142 -24.00 1.23 -20.73
N GLY A 143 -23.60 2.47 -20.44
CA GLY A 143 -24.49 3.54 -19.98
C GLY A 143 -24.77 3.53 -18.49
N GLU A 144 -25.63 4.41 -18.08
CA GLU A 144 -26.09 4.56 -16.70
C GLU A 144 -26.81 3.30 -16.21
N ILE A 145 -27.02 3.20 -14.92
CA ILE A 145 -27.75 2.10 -14.29
C ILE A 145 -29.24 2.44 -14.31
N ASN A 146 -30.02 1.60 -15.00
CA ASN A 146 -31.46 1.77 -15.06
C ASN A 146 -32.11 1.55 -13.70
N THR A 147 -33.09 2.36 -13.39
CA THR A 147 -33.96 2.21 -12.22
C THR A 147 -35.24 1.48 -12.60
N PHE A 148 -35.84 0.81 -11.63
CA PHE A 148 -37.07 0.08 -11.82
C PHE A 148 -38.30 0.91 -11.36
N PHE A 149 -38.38 1.20 -10.07
CA PHE A 149 -39.49 1.99 -9.51
C PHE A 149 -39.33 3.49 -9.69
N ALA A 150 -38.10 4.00 -9.56
CA ALA A 150 -37.81 5.42 -9.73
C ALA A 150 -38.10 5.90 -11.16
N ASN A 151 -38.04 5.01 -12.15
CA ASN A 151 -38.43 5.31 -13.54
C ASN A 151 -39.87 5.83 -13.66
N PHE A 152 -40.79 5.28 -12.88
CA PHE A 152 -42.19 5.78 -12.85
C PHE A 152 -42.34 7.17 -12.23
N LEU A 153 -41.31 7.61 -11.48
CA LEU A 153 -41.21 8.96 -10.91
C LEU A 153 -40.39 9.92 -11.79
N GLY A 154 -40.04 9.49 -13.00
CA GLY A 154 -39.28 10.30 -13.97
C GLY A 154 -37.73 10.17 -13.85
N ILE A 155 -37.22 9.28 -12.99
CA ILE A 155 -35.77 9.01 -12.85
C ILE A 155 -35.48 7.67 -13.53
N ALA A 156 -35.18 7.70 -14.82
CA ALA A 156 -35.01 6.48 -15.62
C ALA A 156 -33.66 5.76 -15.38
N SER A 157 -32.63 6.49 -15.09
CA SER A 157 -31.29 5.94 -14.86
C SER A 157 -30.43 6.87 -13.98
N LEU A 158 -29.37 6.32 -13.39
CA LEU A 158 -28.43 7.06 -12.54
C LEU A 158 -26.99 6.71 -12.92
N PRO A 159 -26.10 7.72 -13.03
CA PRO A 159 -24.67 7.49 -13.22
C PRO A 159 -24.02 7.02 -11.92
N VAL A 160 -23.02 6.13 -12.04
CA VAL A 160 -22.20 5.67 -10.92
C VAL A 160 -20.73 5.73 -11.31
N ALA A 161 -19.92 6.27 -10.42
CA ALA A 161 -18.46 6.28 -10.58
C ALA A 161 -17.77 5.78 -9.31
N VAL A 162 -16.63 5.14 -9.50
CA VAL A 162 -15.77 4.62 -8.43
C VAL A 162 -14.31 4.87 -8.80
N THR A 163 -13.45 4.95 -7.79
CA THR A 163 -12.02 5.12 -7.97
C THR A 163 -11.28 4.25 -6.98
N ALA A 164 -10.23 3.59 -7.46
CA ALA A 164 -9.27 2.84 -6.66
C ALA A 164 -7.86 3.36 -6.92
N VAL A 165 -7.06 3.42 -5.88
CA VAL A 165 -5.64 3.75 -5.99
C VAL A 165 -4.85 2.61 -5.35
N ALA A 166 -3.90 2.04 -6.08
CA ALA A 166 -2.93 1.13 -5.53
C ALA A 166 -1.53 1.76 -5.61
N ALA A 167 -0.79 1.70 -4.51
CA ALA A 167 0.60 2.13 -4.50
C ALA A 167 1.50 1.04 -3.96
N ARG A 168 2.76 1.07 -4.39
CA ARG A 168 3.79 0.18 -3.87
C ARG A 168 4.72 0.97 -2.96
N ALA A 169 4.39 0.96 -1.69
CA ALA A 169 5.10 1.68 -0.64
C ALA A 169 6.07 0.76 0.12
N GLY A 170 7.02 1.36 0.81
CA GLY A 170 7.74 0.68 1.88
C GLY A 170 6.80 0.32 3.03
N PRO A 171 7.15 -0.67 3.85
CA PRO A 171 6.34 -1.02 5.02
C PRO A 171 6.49 0.03 6.13
N SER A 172 5.43 0.26 6.89
CA SER A 172 5.52 0.97 8.18
C SER A 172 5.77 0.04 9.36
N THR A 173 5.54 -1.26 9.18
CA THR A 173 5.77 -2.30 10.20
C THR A 173 6.42 -3.52 9.57
N MET A 174 7.49 -3.99 10.17
CA MET A 174 8.14 -5.26 9.84
C MET A 174 7.73 -6.33 10.84
N GLY A 175 7.44 -7.52 10.34
CA GLY A 175 7.09 -8.66 11.17
C GLY A 175 8.24 -9.16 12.05
N ALA A 176 7.92 -10.01 12.99
CA ALA A 176 8.92 -10.69 13.81
C ALA A 176 9.88 -11.54 12.96
N ASN A 177 11.13 -11.64 13.38
CA ASN A 177 12.20 -12.41 12.73
C ASN A 177 12.55 -11.94 11.29
N VAL A 178 12.31 -10.67 10.97
CA VAL A 178 12.64 -10.07 9.68
C VAL A 178 13.88 -9.17 9.76
N LEU A 179 13.93 -8.29 10.76
CA LEU A 179 14.99 -7.29 10.85
C LEU A 179 16.33 -7.92 11.21
N PHE A 180 17.33 -7.61 10.39
CA PHE A 180 18.71 -7.97 10.68
C PHE A 180 19.25 -7.09 11.83
N PRO A 181 20.13 -7.60 12.72
CA PRO A 181 20.58 -6.89 13.92
C PRO A 181 21.60 -5.78 13.60
N LEU A 182 21.33 -5.01 12.57
CA LEU A 182 22.02 -3.79 12.18
C LEU A 182 21.01 -2.68 11.94
N ALA A 183 21.41 -1.46 12.17
CA ALA A 183 20.63 -0.29 11.84
C ALA A 183 21.54 0.81 11.27
N ILE A 184 20.97 1.65 10.40
CA ILE A 184 21.67 2.78 9.81
C ILE A 184 20.99 4.08 10.21
N PRO A 185 21.76 5.15 10.47
CA PRO A 185 21.18 6.46 10.70
C PRO A 185 20.57 7.01 9.40
N GLN A 186 19.54 7.82 9.52
CA GLN A 186 18.83 8.44 8.38
C GLN A 186 19.78 9.13 7.40
N CYS A 187 20.81 9.80 7.89
CA CYS A 187 21.78 10.49 7.06
C CYS A 187 22.60 9.56 6.14
N MET A 188 22.85 8.31 6.56
CA MET A 188 23.50 7.32 5.70
C MET A 188 22.62 6.92 4.54
N TYR A 189 21.33 6.74 4.81
CA TYR A 189 20.35 6.53 3.75
C TYR A 189 20.35 7.72 2.77
N ASP A 190 20.22 8.94 3.27
CA ASP A 190 20.19 10.15 2.43
C ASP A 190 21.48 10.32 1.60
N ASN A 191 22.64 9.89 2.12
CA ASN A 191 23.90 9.96 1.42
C ASN A 191 24.10 8.89 0.33
N TYR A 192 23.60 7.68 0.52
CA TYR A 192 23.87 6.53 -0.36
C TYR A 192 22.65 6.07 -1.18
N TRP A 193 21.52 6.75 -1.01
CA TRP A 193 20.32 6.52 -1.79
C TRP A 193 19.99 7.72 -2.68
N ASN A 194 19.57 7.47 -3.90
CA ASN A 194 19.08 8.49 -4.80
C ASN A 194 17.57 8.38 -4.91
N ALA A 195 16.84 9.14 -4.09
CA ALA A 195 15.38 9.16 -4.10
C ALA A 195 14.82 9.84 -5.35
N SER A 196 15.61 10.73 -5.98
CA SER A 196 15.18 11.51 -7.15
C SER A 196 15.52 10.83 -8.48
N SER A 197 16.23 9.69 -8.46
CA SER A 197 16.44 8.93 -9.70
C SER A 197 15.16 8.20 -10.11
N THR A 198 15.02 7.97 -11.38
CA THR A 198 13.93 7.16 -11.93
C THR A 198 14.53 5.89 -12.52
N PRO A 199 14.48 4.79 -11.76
CA PRO A 199 13.84 4.57 -10.45
C PRO A 199 14.68 5.11 -9.28
N PRO A 200 14.06 5.37 -8.10
CA PRO A 200 14.80 5.55 -6.86
C PRO A 200 15.63 4.32 -6.55
N GLY A 201 16.89 4.53 -6.17
CA GLY A 201 17.78 3.40 -5.96
C GLY A 201 19.10 3.78 -5.27
N PRO A 202 19.97 2.79 -5.03
CA PRO A 202 21.31 3.05 -4.51
C PRO A 202 22.08 4.02 -5.41
N LYS A 203 22.82 4.92 -4.82
CA LYS A 203 23.80 5.70 -5.58
C LYS A 203 24.89 4.78 -6.11
N ILE A 204 25.21 4.94 -7.38
CA ILE A 204 26.20 4.11 -8.08
C ILE A 204 27.52 4.85 -8.13
N ASP A 205 28.58 4.16 -7.73
CA ASP A 205 29.96 4.62 -7.89
C ASP A 205 30.30 4.62 -9.39
N PRO A 206 30.64 5.78 -9.97
CA PRO A 206 30.93 5.89 -11.39
C PRO A 206 32.17 5.09 -11.83
N SER A 207 33.10 4.82 -10.92
CA SER A 207 34.32 4.09 -11.22
C SER A 207 34.11 2.57 -11.29
N THR A 208 33.28 2.03 -10.39
CA THR A 208 33.03 0.58 -10.28
C THR A 208 31.71 0.16 -10.94
N ARG A 209 30.83 1.09 -11.24
CA ARG A 209 29.44 0.87 -11.71
C ARG A 209 28.61 -0.02 -10.77
N LYS A 210 28.98 -0.07 -9.49
CA LYS A 210 28.26 -0.78 -8.41
C LYS A 210 27.77 0.21 -7.38
N SER A 211 26.83 -0.23 -6.52
CA SER A 211 26.42 0.57 -5.37
C SER A 211 27.62 0.93 -4.50
N TYR A 212 27.65 2.16 -3.97
CA TYR A 212 28.69 2.57 -3.03
C TYR A 212 28.76 1.61 -1.84
N VAL A 213 29.97 1.17 -1.51
CA VAL A 213 30.25 0.32 -0.35
C VAL A 213 30.62 1.19 0.83
N PHE A 214 30.08 0.87 2.00
CA PHE A 214 30.43 1.53 3.26
C PHE A 214 30.62 0.49 4.36
N GLN A 215 31.31 0.89 5.43
CA GLN A 215 31.64 0.02 6.56
C GLN A 215 30.82 0.42 7.77
N LEU A 216 30.02 -0.53 8.29
CA LEU A 216 29.22 -0.41 9.48
C LEU A 216 30.03 -0.85 10.71
N GLY A 217 30.01 -0.08 11.79
CA GLY A 217 30.72 -0.41 13.02
C GLY A 217 31.42 0.80 13.64
N SER A 218 32.48 0.55 14.44
CA SER A 218 33.14 1.58 15.24
C SER A 218 33.93 2.64 14.47
N LYS A 219 34.21 2.44 13.17
CA LYS A 219 34.83 3.46 12.36
C LYS A 219 33.81 4.46 11.88
N THR A 220 34.04 5.73 12.23
CA THR A 220 33.34 6.86 11.63
C THR A 220 33.64 6.90 10.14
N TYR A 221 32.71 6.41 9.33
CA TYR A 221 32.76 6.65 7.91
C TYR A 221 32.36 8.09 7.66
N ALA A 222 33.13 8.83 6.90
CA ALA A 222 32.87 10.21 6.55
C ALA A 222 31.50 10.31 5.85
N GLY A 223 30.51 10.85 6.48
CA GLY A 223 29.22 10.99 5.83
C GLY A 223 28.10 11.56 6.67
N CYS A 224 28.07 11.29 7.95
CA CYS A 224 27.00 11.74 8.82
C CYS A 224 27.52 12.66 9.93
N ASN A 225 27.66 13.94 9.61
CA ASN A 225 27.85 14.96 10.63
C ASN A 225 26.55 15.75 10.78
N ILE A 226 25.88 15.61 11.93
CA ILE A 226 24.63 16.30 12.22
C ILE A 226 24.88 17.18 13.43
N LYS A 227 24.75 18.49 13.24
CA LYS A 227 24.95 19.52 14.28
C LYS A 227 26.28 19.36 15.04
N GLY A 228 27.37 19.01 14.33
CA GLY A 228 28.71 18.82 14.93
C GLY A 228 28.95 17.45 15.53
N THR A 229 27.97 16.55 15.54
CA THR A 229 28.15 15.15 15.99
C THR A 229 28.36 14.24 14.80
N SER A 230 29.48 13.52 14.77
CA SER A 230 29.74 12.48 13.76
C SER A 230 29.05 11.18 14.15
N PHE A 231 28.17 10.71 13.29
CA PHE A 231 27.53 9.42 13.46
C PHE A 231 28.30 8.34 12.67
N PRO A 232 28.44 7.12 13.24
CA PRO A 232 28.99 6.00 12.50
C PRO A 232 28.05 5.63 11.34
N ALA A 233 28.61 4.98 10.30
CA ALA A 233 27.83 4.55 9.13
C ALA A 233 26.66 3.63 9.47
N GLY A 234 26.71 2.95 10.62
CA GLY A 234 25.67 2.12 11.20
C GLY A 234 26.10 1.54 12.52
N ALA A 235 25.15 0.93 13.19
CA ALA A 235 25.34 0.36 14.51
C ALA A 235 24.71 -1.05 14.56
N TRP A 236 25.20 -1.86 15.50
CA TRP A 236 24.48 -3.06 15.90
C TRP A 236 23.19 -2.67 16.57
N ALA A 237 22.12 -3.41 16.32
CA ALA A 237 20.79 -3.06 16.76
C ALA A 237 20.06 -4.27 17.33
N ALA A 238 19.28 -4.03 18.37
CA ALA A 238 18.38 -5.00 18.97
C ALA A 238 17.10 -4.31 19.44
N ALA A 239 16.05 -5.09 19.69
CA ALA A 239 14.81 -4.54 20.20
C ALA A 239 14.97 -3.91 21.59
N THR A 240 15.83 -4.50 22.42
CA THR A 240 16.11 -4.04 23.79
C THR A 240 17.62 -3.93 24.05
N SER A 241 18.00 -3.16 25.07
CA SER A 241 19.39 -3.06 25.52
C SER A 241 19.95 -4.38 26.07
N ALA A 242 19.12 -5.28 26.56
CA ALA A 242 19.51 -6.58 27.06
C ALA A 242 20.04 -7.50 25.94
N ASP A 243 19.57 -7.31 24.73
CA ASP A 243 19.91 -8.15 23.56
C ASP A 243 21.16 -7.68 22.80
N ILE A 244 21.84 -6.63 23.25
CA ILE A 244 22.98 -6.01 22.54
C ILE A 244 24.34 -6.59 22.96
N SER A 245 24.41 -7.80 23.49
CA SER A 245 25.67 -8.50 23.76
C SER A 245 26.24 -9.18 22.50
N SER A 246 27.54 -9.47 22.47
CA SER A 246 28.15 -10.19 21.33
C SER A 246 27.49 -11.56 21.08
N SER A 247 27.12 -12.28 22.12
CA SER A 247 26.47 -13.61 22.03
C SER A 247 25.04 -13.48 21.51
N SER A 248 24.25 -12.54 22.06
CA SER A 248 22.88 -12.30 21.60
C SER A 248 22.86 -11.85 20.14
N LEU A 249 23.69 -10.89 19.77
CA LEU A 249 23.79 -10.41 18.38
C LEU A 249 24.23 -11.53 17.42
N THR A 250 25.17 -12.41 17.83
CA THR A 250 25.58 -13.56 17.01
C THR A 250 24.39 -14.48 16.74
N THR A 251 23.51 -14.70 17.72
CA THR A 251 22.27 -15.44 17.53
C THR A 251 21.31 -14.69 16.60
N LEU A 252 21.15 -13.38 16.80
CA LEU A 252 20.25 -12.55 15.96
C LEU A 252 20.70 -12.45 14.49
N VAL A 253 21.97 -12.67 14.17
CA VAL A 253 22.43 -12.76 12.76
C VAL A 253 21.69 -13.86 11.99
N THR A 254 21.35 -14.97 12.66
CA THR A 254 20.63 -16.10 12.04
C THR A 254 19.13 -16.05 12.29
N THR A 255 18.70 -15.69 13.50
CA THR A 255 17.29 -15.70 13.91
C THR A 255 16.54 -14.41 13.61
N ARG A 256 17.27 -13.31 13.37
CA ARG A 256 16.75 -11.94 13.23
C ARG A 256 16.20 -11.39 14.56
N ILE A 257 15.79 -10.12 14.55
CA ILE A 257 15.11 -9.50 15.72
C ILE A 257 13.72 -10.13 15.87
N GLY A 258 13.51 -10.76 17.01
CA GLY A 258 12.33 -11.60 17.27
C GLY A 258 11.01 -10.85 17.44
N GLN A 259 11.04 -9.51 17.51
CA GLN A 259 9.86 -8.68 17.70
C GLN A 259 9.45 -8.02 16.38
N SER A 260 8.13 -7.82 16.21
CA SER A 260 7.60 -6.92 15.18
C SER A 260 7.93 -5.48 15.57
N MET A 261 8.40 -4.68 14.60
CA MET A 261 8.80 -3.30 14.84
C MET A 261 8.19 -2.36 13.80
N SER A 262 7.72 -1.22 14.25
CA SER A 262 7.05 -0.20 13.43
C SER A 262 7.84 1.10 13.38
N ILE A 263 7.57 1.89 12.35
CA ILE A 263 8.03 3.28 12.30
C ILE A 263 7.47 4.00 13.53
N GLY A 264 8.34 4.68 14.26
CA GLY A 264 8.00 5.33 15.51
C GLY A 264 8.44 4.56 16.75
N ASP A 265 8.64 3.24 16.66
CA ASP A 265 9.15 2.44 17.77
C ASP A 265 10.60 2.79 18.09
N GLN A 266 11.00 2.45 19.31
CA GLN A 266 12.37 2.61 19.79
C GLN A 266 13.18 1.35 19.50
N ILE A 267 14.35 1.52 18.88
CA ILE A 267 15.33 0.44 18.70
C ILE A 267 16.61 0.81 19.44
N PHE A 268 17.18 -0.15 20.18
CA PHE A 268 18.46 0.08 20.86
C PHE A 268 19.60 -0.13 19.87
N VAL A 269 20.48 0.86 19.73
CA VAL A 269 21.65 0.79 18.88
C VAL A 269 22.95 0.90 19.70
N ASN A 270 24.00 0.26 19.21
CA ASN A 270 25.33 0.35 19.80
C ASN A 270 26.40 0.30 18.70
N SER A 271 27.17 1.37 18.58
CA SER A 271 28.26 1.51 17.61
C SER A 271 29.60 0.96 18.12
N GLY A 272 29.62 0.38 19.32
CA GLY A 272 30.84 -0.16 19.94
C GLY A 272 31.41 -1.38 19.23
N ASN A 273 32.62 -1.78 19.68
CA ASN A 273 33.30 -2.96 19.19
C ASN A 273 32.76 -4.22 19.87
N PHE A 274 32.47 -5.22 19.10
CA PHE A 274 32.01 -6.53 19.57
C PHE A 274 33.09 -7.61 19.33
N SER A 275 32.85 -8.82 19.81
CA SER A 275 33.80 -9.93 19.67
C SER A 275 33.88 -10.46 18.22
N ASN A 276 35.01 -11.04 17.85
CA ASN A 276 35.25 -11.57 16.51
C ASN A 276 34.21 -12.60 16.03
N PRO A 277 33.68 -13.50 16.88
CA PRO A 277 32.64 -14.45 16.46
C PRO A 277 31.42 -13.83 15.81
N LEU A 278 30.99 -12.63 16.24
CA LEU A 278 29.87 -11.91 15.63
C LEU A 278 30.15 -11.57 14.15
N TYR A 279 31.31 -11.00 13.86
CA TYR A 279 31.72 -10.66 12.48
C TYR A 279 31.91 -11.91 11.62
N THR A 280 32.46 -12.98 12.22
CA THR A 280 32.58 -14.28 11.55
C THR A 280 31.21 -14.86 11.19
N ALA A 281 30.21 -14.75 12.08
CA ALA A 281 28.85 -15.19 11.79
C ALA A 281 28.26 -14.42 10.60
N VAL A 282 28.45 -13.10 10.55
CA VAL A 282 28.04 -12.28 9.40
C VAL A 282 28.76 -12.71 8.13
N ASN A 283 30.09 -12.90 8.18
CA ASN A 283 30.88 -13.31 7.01
C ASN A 283 30.40 -14.65 6.45
N ASN A 284 30.02 -15.59 7.31
CA ASN A 284 29.56 -16.92 6.93
C ASN A 284 28.17 -16.97 6.29
N CYS A 285 27.40 -15.87 6.30
CA CYS A 285 26.09 -15.80 5.68
C CYS A 285 25.95 -14.66 4.64
N SER A 286 26.97 -13.80 4.51
CA SER A 286 27.01 -12.65 3.60
C SER A 286 27.35 -13.04 2.16
N ALA A 287 27.56 -12.05 1.29
CA ALA A 287 28.02 -12.27 -0.09
C ALA A 287 29.40 -12.95 -0.15
N ALA A 288 30.24 -12.83 0.90
CA ALA A 288 31.52 -13.51 1.00
C ALA A 288 31.39 -15.03 1.22
N ALA A 289 30.28 -15.51 1.68
CA ALA A 289 30.02 -16.94 1.90
C ALA A 289 29.77 -17.70 0.57
N ALA A 290 29.90 -19.03 0.60
CA ALA A 290 29.50 -19.86 -0.53
C ALA A 290 28.01 -19.61 -0.88
N THR A 291 27.67 -19.65 -2.17
CA THR A 291 26.34 -19.24 -2.67
C THR A 291 25.18 -19.87 -1.91
N ALA A 292 25.27 -21.16 -1.58
CA ALA A 292 24.22 -21.85 -0.82
C ALA A 292 24.08 -21.39 0.65
N LYS A 293 25.03 -20.60 1.16
CA LYS A 293 25.06 -20.11 2.56
C LYS A 293 24.77 -18.61 2.68
N GLN A 294 24.50 -17.91 1.58
CA GLN A 294 24.32 -16.44 1.56
C GLN A 294 22.96 -16.01 2.12
N THR A 295 22.60 -16.51 3.30
CA THR A 295 21.26 -16.28 3.91
C THR A 295 21.08 -14.88 4.49
N CYS A 296 22.16 -14.13 4.68
CA CYS A 296 22.12 -12.71 5.09
C CYS A 296 22.75 -11.78 4.05
N ARG A 297 22.85 -12.19 2.79
CA ARG A 297 23.35 -11.32 1.74
C ARG A 297 22.46 -10.12 1.53
N TYR A 298 21.15 -10.34 1.38
CA TYR A 298 20.17 -9.28 1.26
C TYR A 298 19.28 -9.25 2.49
N VAL A 299 19.35 -8.17 3.25
CA VAL A 299 18.69 -8.03 4.56
C VAL A 299 17.98 -6.71 4.69
N THR A 300 16.87 -6.74 5.42
CA THR A 300 16.16 -5.53 5.84
C THR A 300 16.72 -5.08 7.20
N VAL A 301 17.10 -3.81 7.28
CA VAL A 301 17.59 -3.16 8.49
C VAL A 301 16.71 -1.98 8.87
N ALA A 302 16.70 -1.61 10.15
CA ALA A 302 16.04 -0.40 10.60
C ALA A 302 16.84 0.85 10.19
N VAL A 303 16.12 1.89 9.79
CA VAL A 303 16.65 3.26 9.66
C VAL A 303 16.18 4.03 10.88
N PHE A 304 17.11 4.69 11.59
CA PHE A 304 16.79 5.41 12.81
C PHE A 304 17.08 6.90 12.69
N ASP A 305 16.40 7.68 13.53
CA ASP A 305 16.69 9.09 13.68
C ASP A 305 18.12 9.29 14.28
N ASN A 306 18.70 10.44 13.99
CA ASN A 306 20.11 10.69 14.34
C ASN A 306 20.24 11.29 15.75
N VAL A 307 19.73 10.61 16.78
CA VAL A 307 19.71 11.14 18.17
C VAL A 307 20.91 10.63 18.97
N ALA A 308 21.19 9.33 18.94
CA ALA A 308 22.26 8.74 19.72
C ALA A 308 23.09 7.74 18.94
N THR A 309 24.41 7.70 19.16
CA THR A 309 25.31 6.69 18.60
C THR A 309 25.26 5.39 19.39
N THR A 310 24.84 5.44 20.66
CA THR A 310 24.54 4.30 21.52
C THR A 310 23.36 4.67 22.38
N GLY A 311 22.31 3.83 22.39
CA GLY A 311 21.07 4.06 23.12
C GLY A 311 19.82 3.83 22.27
N TYR A 312 18.68 4.20 22.78
CA TYR A 312 17.41 4.11 22.09
C TYR A 312 17.27 5.24 21.06
N ASN A 313 16.91 4.86 19.84
CA ASN A 313 16.60 5.77 18.74
C ASN A 313 15.27 5.39 18.10
N LYS A 314 14.56 6.36 17.56
CA LYS A 314 13.28 6.16 16.91
C LYS A 314 13.47 5.63 15.50
N ILE A 315 12.75 4.58 15.13
CA ILE A 315 12.71 4.04 13.77
C ILE A 315 11.99 5.03 12.86
N THR A 316 12.65 5.43 11.77
CA THR A 316 12.09 6.32 10.74
C THR A 316 11.73 5.58 9.45
N GLY A 317 12.19 4.33 9.29
CA GLY A 317 11.91 3.51 8.14
C GLY A 317 12.71 2.20 8.14
N PHE A 318 12.62 1.47 7.04
CA PHE A 318 13.30 0.18 6.87
C PHE A 318 14.02 0.16 5.53
N ALA A 319 15.32 -0.10 5.53
CA ALA A 319 16.14 -0.09 4.33
C ALA A 319 16.58 -1.49 3.92
N CYS A 320 16.70 -1.70 2.62
CA CYS A 320 17.31 -2.89 2.05
C CYS A 320 18.83 -2.71 1.89
N MET A 321 19.58 -3.68 2.37
CA MET A 321 21.03 -3.69 2.26
C MET A 321 21.55 -5.01 1.72
N GLU A 322 22.63 -4.95 0.95
CA GLU A 322 23.49 -6.08 0.64
C GLU A 322 24.64 -6.10 1.63
N ILE A 323 24.77 -7.18 2.39
CA ILE A 323 25.90 -7.43 3.28
C ILE A 323 26.98 -8.14 2.47
N LEU A 324 28.11 -7.49 2.32
CA LEU A 324 29.23 -7.98 1.50
C LEU A 324 30.18 -8.89 2.31
N SER A 325 30.58 -8.44 3.49
CA SER A 325 31.50 -9.20 4.36
C SER A 325 31.41 -8.76 5.82
N GLY A 326 31.92 -9.60 6.72
CA GLY A 326 32.14 -9.27 8.13
C GLY A 326 33.65 -9.38 8.45
N ASN A 327 34.24 -8.32 9.00
CA ASN A 327 35.66 -8.28 9.35
C ASN A 327 35.86 -8.20 10.87
N GLY A 328 36.19 -9.33 11.48
CA GLY A 328 36.42 -9.43 12.93
C GLY A 328 37.64 -8.66 13.43
N PRO A 329 38.81 -8.77 12.78
CA PRO A 329 40.00 -8.01 13.17
C PRO A 329 39.81 -6.50 13.15
N SER A 330 39.15 -5.97 12.11
CA SER A 330 38.93 -4.53 11.92
C SER A 330 37.60 -4.03 12.45
N LYS A 331 36.74 -4.92 12.98
CA LYS A 331 35.48 -4.59 13.67
C LYS A 331 34.48 -3.83 12.82
N TYR A 332 34.27 -4.24 11.57
CA TYR A 332 33.25 -3.66 10.69
C TYR A 332 32.52 -4.73 9.87
N VAL A 333 31.37 -4.35 9.37
CA VAL A 333 30.61 -5.07 8.35
C VAL A 333 30.61 -4.22 7.08
N GLU A 334 31.04 -4.79 5.95
CA GLU A 334 30.91 -4.12 4.66
C GLU A 334 29.51 -4.35 4.09
N ALA A 335 28.89 -3.26 3.63
CA ALA A 335 27.57 -3.29 3.09
C ALA A 335 27.37 -2.22 2.00
N SER A 336 26.33 -2.38 1.21
CA SER A 336 25.85 -1.39 0.26
C SER A 336 24.33 -1.30 0.33
N MET A 337 23.75 -0.20 -0.14
CA MET A 337 22.30 -0.12 -0.35
C MET A 337 21.89 -1.04 -1.48
N SER A 338 20.70 -1.62 -1.39
CA SER A 338 20.17 -2.58 -2.36
C SER A 338 18.65 -2.42 -2.54
N THR A 339 18.10 -3.00 -3.59
CA THR A 339 16.66 -3.17 -3.83
C THR A 339 16.26 -4.65 -3.88
N GLN A 340 17.20 -5.57 -3.63
CA GLN A 340 17.03 -7.02 -3.83
C GLN A 340 16.60 -7.77 -2.56
N CYS A 341 16.16 -7.07 -1.52
CA CYS A 341 15.66 -7.75 -0.32
C CYS A 341 14.40 -8.55 -0.62
N PRO A 342 14.28 -9.74 0.00
CA PRO A 342 13.07 -10.54 -0.14
C PRO A 342 11.85 -9.78 0.41
N ILE A 343 10.68 -10.07 -0.16
CA ILE A 343 9.41 -9.58 0.38
C ILE A 343 9.16 -10.34 1.68
N ASN A 344 9.19 -9.62 2.77
CA ASN A 344 9.03 -10.17 4.12
C ASN A 344 7.63 -9.86 4.68
N PRO A 345 7.17 -10.60 5.71
CA PRO A 345 5.98 -10.23 6.46
C PRO A 345 6.06 -8.78 6.93
N SER A 346 5.16 -7.96 6.42
CA SER A 346 5.14 -6.52 6.68
C SER A 346 3.75 -5.96 6.49
N SER A 347 3.47 -4.84 7.14
CA SER A 347 2.17 -4.16 7.04
C SER A 347 2.35 -2.63 7.03
N GLY A 348 1.22 -1.94 6.85
CA GLY A 348 1.21 -0.48 6.80
C GLY A 348 1.89 0.11 5.58
N ILE A 349 2.03 1.41 5.58
CA ILE A 349 2.56 2.24 4.50
C ILE A 349 3.63 3.13 5.09
N GLY A 350 4.81 3.12 4.49
CA GLY A 350 5.96 3.91 4.92
C GLY A 350 6.82 4.34 3.74
N PRO A 351 7.86 5.12 3.98
CA PRO A 351 8.82 5.53 2.96
C PRO A 351 9.43 4.33 2.25
N SER A 352 9.71 4.50 0.96
CA SER A 352 10.40 3.46 0.18
C SER A 352 11.92 3.63 0.31
N TYR A 353 12.55 2.80 1.14
CA TYR A 353 14.00 2.76 1.35
C TYR A 353 14.62 1.49 0.75
N GLY A 354 14.19 1.13 -0.47
CA GLY A 354 14.62 -0.09 -1.14
C GLY A 354 13.91 -1.35 -0.66
N VAL A 355 13.13 -1.28 0.41
CA VAL A 355 12.21 -2.34 0.83
C VAL A 355 10.85 -2.05 0.23
N SER A 356 10.39 -2.91 -0.66
CA SER A 356 9.04 -2.80 -1.21
C SER A 356 8.18 -3.96 -0.74
N GLY A 357 6.99 -3.62 -0.27
CA GLY A 357 5.94 -4.59 0.02
C GLY A 357 5.10 -4.94 -1.21
N PRO A 358 4.10 -5.81 -1.09
CA PRO A 358 3.06 -5.96 -2.11
C PRO A 358 2.33 -4.63 -2.31
N PRO A 359 1.71 -4.40 -3.48
CA PRO A 359 0.90 -3.21 -3.67
C PRO A 359 -0.24 -3.18 -2.65
N LYS A 360 -0.63 -1.99 -2.23
CA LYS A 360 -1.70 -1.75 -1.24
C LYS A 360 -2.68 -0.74 -1.79
N LEU A 361 -3.97 -0.94 -1.48
CA LEU A 361 -5.02 0.03 -1.80
C LEU A 361 -4.94 1.21 -0.83
N PHE A 362 -5.20 2.39 -1.38
CA PHE A 362 -5.35 3.66 -0.67
C PHE A 362 -6.79 4.14 -0.86
N PHE A 363 -7.41 4.60 0.20
CA PHE A 363 -8.79 5.08 0.23
C PHE A 363 -8.83 6.56 0.63
#